data_7698f43ef44644e596567ca2adde08d6
#
_entry.id   7698f43ef44644e596567ca2adde08d6
#
_cell.length_a   1.000
_cell.length_b   1.000
_cell.length_c   1.000
_cell.angle_alpha   90.00
_cell.angle_beta   90.00
_cell.angle_gamma   90.00
#
_symmetry.space_group_name_H-M   'P 1'
#
loop_
_entity.id
_entity.type
_entity.pdbx_description
1 polymer ?
#
loop_
_entity_poly.entity_id
_entity_poly.type
_entity_poly.pdbx_seq_one_letter_code
_entity_poly.pdbx_strand_id
1 'polypeptide(L)'
;ALVMVMLPGLAFFYGGLVRRKNVLSTIMHSFFGLAIVSVIWVLWGYTIAFGPDTGAGLIGGLDFLAFNGVTGDPDPRYAATIPHVLFAGFQLMFAAITPALITGAFAERKRFASFVLFTILWSTFVYSPLAHWVWAPGGWLRGLGALDYAGGTVVHISSGVSAFVVAMLIGRRTASGEALEAHDVPMTVLGAGLLWFGWFGFNAGSALGATGQAANALVVTNTAAGAATLTWVLASQLHKGKTSVIGAAAGAVAGLVAITPASGFVTPGGALILGGLAGGACYSATLLRERLRIDDALDVFAVHGVGGTLGAIGTGVFAVAAVGGVSGAIEGNVAQVGIQLVAVGATYAFAAGA
;
A
#
# COMPACT_ATOMS: atom_id res chain seq x y z
N ALA A 1 -0.06 10.27 -13.12
CA ALA A 1 -0.12 9.33 -14.26
C ALA A 1 0.51 7.98 -13.92
N LEU A 2 1.77 7.94 -13.43
CA LEU A 2 2.47 6.66 -13.17
C LEU A 2 1.73 5.76 -12.17
N VAL A 3 1.17 6.31 -11.09
CA VAL A 3 0.41 5.52 -10.10
C VAL A 3 -0.84 4.90 -10.72
N MET A 4 -1.47 5.55 -11.69
CA MET A 4 -2.63 4.97 -12.40
C MET A 4 -2.26 3.68 -13.15
N VAL A 5 -1.03 3.55 -13.65
CA VAL A 5 -0.55 2.33 -14.30
C VAL A 5 -0.51 1.13 -13.35
N MET A 6 -0.42 1.38 -12.03
CA MET A 6 -0.45 0.30 -11.04
C MET A 6 -1.80 -0.43 -10.97
N LEU A 7 -2.91 0.23 -11.29
CA LEU A 7 -4.23 -0.43 -11.27
C LEU A 7 -4.38 -1.52 -12.34
N PRO A 8 -4.10 -1.29 -13.64
CA PRO A 8 -4.00 -2.39 -14.60
C PRO A 8 -2.85 -3.35 -14.27
N GLY A 9 -1.74 -2.85 -13.70
CA GLY A 9 -0.66 -3.70 -13.20
C GLY A 9 -1.15 -4.71 -12.16
N LEU A 10 -1.91 -4.26 -11.16
CA LEU A 10 -2.52 -5.10 -10.15
C LEU A 10 -3.55 -6.08 -10.75
N ALA A 11 -4.35 -5.58 -11.70
CA ALA A 11 -5.34 -6.41 -12.41
C ALA A 11 -4.68 -7.59 -13.12
N PHE A 12 -3.54 -7.37 -13.80
CA PHE A 12 -2.77 -8.44 -14.45
C PHE A 12 -2.02 -9.32 -13.44
N PHE A 13 -1.41 -8.73 -12.41
CA PHE A 13 -0.71 -9.47 -11.37
C PHE A 13 -1.66 -10.47 -10.68
N TYR A 14 -2.83 -10.00 -10.23
CA TYR A 14 -3.84 -10.85 -9.62
C TYR A 14 -4.53 -11.77 -10.63
N GLY A 15 -4.83 -11.24 -11.83
CA GLY A 15 -5.48 -11.99 -12.90
C GLY A 15 -4.69 -13.23 -13.33
N GLY A 16 -3.36 -13.13 -13.41
CA GLY A 16 -2.51 -14.26 -13.74
C GLY A 16 -2.41 -15.33 -12.65
N LEU A 17 -2.63 -14.95 -11.37
CA LEU A 17 -2.53 -15.83 -10.21
C LEU A 17 -3.81 -16.65 -9.94
N VAL A 18 -4.98 -16.15 -10.35
CA VAL A 18 -6.25 -16.86 -10.16
C VAL A 18 -6.48 -17.92 -11.22
N ARG A 19 -7.48 -18.80 -11.01
CA ARG A 19 -7.88 -19.77 -12.03
C ARG A 19 -8.46 -19.08 -13.26
N ARG A 20 -8.23 -19.64 -14.45
CA ARG A 20 -8.63 -19.09 -15.76
C ARG A 20 -10.07 -18.58 -15.81
N LYS A 21 -11.03 -19.32 -15.22
CA LYS A 21 -12.45 -18.95 -15.20
C LYS A 21 -12.76 -17.68 -14.40
N ASN A 22 -11.84 -17.22 -13.52
CA ASN A 22 -12.02 -16.09 -12.63
C ASN A 22 -11.21 -14.85 -13.03
N VAL A 23 -10.43 -14.92 -14.13
CA VAL A 23 -9.55 -13.82 -14.59
C VAL A 23 -10.32 -12.55 -14.84
N LEU A 24 -11.38 -12.61 -15.64
CA LEU A 24 -12.15 -11.43 -15.99
C LEU A 24 -12.81 -10.77 -14.77
N SER A 25 -13.33 -11.56 -13.83
CA SER A 25 -13.91 -11.01 -12.60
C SER A 25 -12.86 -10.35 -11.72
N THR A 26 -11.64 -10.91 -11.65
CA THR A 26 -10.52 -10.35 -10.89
C THR A 26 -10.04 -9.03 -11.51
N ILE A 27 -9.86 -8.99 -12.83
CA ILE A 27 -9.52 -7.75 -13.56
C ILE A 27 -10.61 -6.70 -13.35
N MET A 28 -11.90 -7.08 -13.42
CA MET A 28 -13.02 -6.19 -13.23
C MET A 28 -13.02 -5.55 -11.82
N HIS A 29 -12.64 -6.27 -10.78
CA HIS A 29 -12.55 -5.69 -9.43
C HIS A 29 -11.55 -4.52 -9.37
N SER A 30 -10.36 -4.65 -9.94
CA SER A 30 -9.37 -3.56 -9.97
C SER A 30 -9.83 -2.40 -10.84
N PHE A 31 -10.36 -2.69 -12.04
CA PHE A 31 -10.79 -1.65 -12.97
C PHE A 31 -12.02 -0.90 -12.46
N PHE A 32 -13.02 -1.63 -11.94
CA PHE A 32 -14.24 -1.01 -11.45
C PHE A 32 -14.04 -0.31 -10.11
N GLY A 33 -13.08 -0.81 -9.29
CA GLY A 33 -12.63 -0.14 -8.06
C GLY A 33 -12.11 1.28 -8.36
N LEU A 34 -11.29 1.43 -9.41
CA LEU A 34 -10.83 2.75 -9.86
C LEU A 34 -12.01 3.67 -10.18
N ALA A 35 -12.98 3.20 -10.95
CA ALA A 35 -14.14 4.02 -11.34
C ALA A 35 -14.98 4.45 -10.13
N ILE A 36 -15.29 3.51 -9.22
CA ILE A 36 -16.07 3.79 -8.00
C ILE A 36 -15.35 4.83 -7.14
N VAL A 37 -14.07 4.56 -6.83
CA VAL A 37 -13.32 5.43 -5.92
C VAL A 37 -13.09 6.81 -6.55
N SER A 38 -12.91 6.91 -7.87
CA SER A 38 -12.79 8.20 -8.54
C SER A 38 -14.03 9.08 -8.32
N VAL A 39 -15.22 8.49 -8.40
CA VAL A 39 -16.47 9.22 -8.14
C VAL A 39 -16.60 9.60 -6.67
N ILE A 40 -16.38 8.64 -5.77
CA ILE A 40 -16.46 8.86 -4.30
C ILE A 40 -15.47 9.95 -3.87
N TRP A 41 -14.26 9.91 -4.41
CA TRP A 41 -13.19 10.85 -4.05
C TRP A 41 -13.58 12.29 -4.38
N VAL A 42 -14.14 12.52 -5.55
CA VAL A 42 -14.64 13.85 -5.93
C VAL A 42 -15.82 14.25 -5.07
N LEU A 43 -16.77 13.36 -4.81
CA LEU A 43 -17.99 13.71 -4.09
C LEU A 43 -17.73 14.01 -2.62
N TRP A 44 -17.06 13.09 -1.88
CA TRP A 44 -16.85 13.27 -0.44
C TRP A 44 -15.54 12.69 0.10
N GLY A 45 -14.88 11.74 -0.57
CA GLY A 45 -13.69 11.06 -0.06
C GLY A 45 -12.54 12.04 0.19
N TYR A 46 -12.31 12.97 -0.75
CA TYR A 46 -11.24 13.96 -0.63
C TYR A 46 -11.46 14.88 0.57
N THR A 47 -12.67 15.38 0.76
CA THR A 47 -12.94 16.30 1.88
C THR A 47 -12.82 15.62 3.24
N ILE A 48 -13.24 14.36 3.38
CA ILE A 48 -13.05 13.56 4.60
C ILE A 48 -11.55 13.35 4.89
N ALA A 49 -10.75 13.09 3.83
CA ALA A 49 -9.31 12.83 3.96
C ALA A 49 -8.49 14.12 4.16
N PHE A 50 -8.78 15.18 3.42
CA PHE A 50 -7.93 16.38 3.33
C PHE A 50 -8.64 17.71 3.62
N GLY A 51 -9.93 17.69 3.94
CA GLY A 51 -10.61 18.88 4.48
C GLY A 51 -9.96 19.38 5.76
N PRO A 52 -10.17 20.65 6.13
CA PRO A 52 -9.76 21.16 7.43
C PRO A 52 -10.22 20.25 8.56
N ASP A 53 -9.36 19.99 9.54
CA ASP A 53 -9.69 19.08 10.64
C ASP A 53 -10.92 19.60 11.42
N THR A 54 -11.82 18.67 11.74
CA THR A 54 -13.03 18.99 12.53
C THR A 54 -12.79 19.04 14.04
N GLY A 55 -11.54 18.82 14.47
CA GLY A 55 -11.13 18.65 15.85
C GLY A 55 -10.78 17.20 16.15
N ALA A 56 -9.81 17.01 17.02
CA ALA A 56 -9.25 15.72 17.41
C ALA A 56 -8.41 14.97 16.33
N GLY A 57 -8.21 15.51 15.14
CA GLY A 57 -7.35 14.94 14.10
C GLY A 57 -7.88 13.65 13.46
N LEU A 58 -9.21 13.42 13.49
CA LEU A 58 -9.81 12.16 13.08
C LEU A 58 -10.39 12.19 11.66
N ILE A 59 -11.02 13.29 11.26
CA ILE A 59 -11.64 13.46 9.94
C ILE A 59 -11.61 14.93 9.50
N GLY A 60 -11.55 15.16 8.20
CA GLY A 60 -11.72 16.48 7.59
C GLY A 60 -13.18 16.92 7.56
N GLY A 61 -13.38 18.25 7.53
CA GLY A 61 -14.68 18.88 7.33
C GLY A 61 -15.18 18.77 5.89
N LEU A 62 -16.30 19.46 5.60
CA LEU A 62 -16.97 19.36 4.30
C LEU A 62 -16.57 20.48 3.32
N ASP A 63 -15.50 21.20 3.59
CA ASP A 63 -15.06 22.36 2.82
C ASP A 63 -14.77 22.05 1.34
N PHE A 64 -14.28 20.85 1.07
CA PHE A 64 -13.95 20.38 -0.28
C PHE A 64 -14.99 19.40 -0.87
N LEU A 65 -16.22 19.40 -0.34
CA LEU A 65 -17.29 18.54 -0.86
C LEU A 65 -17.48 18.80 -2.37
N ALA A 66 -17.57 17.74 -3.16
CA ALA A 66 -17.64 17.80 -4.61
C ALA A 66 -16.51 18.65 -5.25
N PHE A 67 -15.30 18.62 -4.65
CA PHE A 67 -14.15 19.43 -5.03
C PHE A 67 -14.38 20.94 -4.97
N ASN A 68 -15.37 21.40 -4.23
CA ASN A 68 -15.54 22.84 -3.99
C ASN A 68 -14.27 23.42 -3.38
N GLY A 69 -13.79 24.54 -3.92
CA GLY A 69 -12.55 25.19 -3.43
C GLY A 69 -11.24 24.47 -3.80
N VAL A 70 -11.28 23.33 -4.53
CA VAL A 70 -10.08 22.66 -5.06
C VAL A 70 -9.73 23.31 -6.41
N THR A 71 -8.73 24.21 -6.38
CA THR A 71 -8.41 25.09 -7.50
C THR A 71 -7.18 24.66 -8.30
N GLY A 72 -6.92 25.38 -9.40
CA GLY A 72 -5.67 25.26 -10.18
C GLY A 72 -4.45 25.93 -9.52
N ASP A 73 -4.64 26.70 -8.45
CA ASP A 73 -3.55 27.32 -7.71
C ASP A 73 -3.00 26.34 -6.65
N PRO A 74 -1.70 26.42 -6.31
CA PRO A 74 -1.13 25.68 -5.21
C PRO A 74 -1.78 26.04 -3.87
N ASP A 75 -2.04 25.03 -3.02
CA ASP A 75 -2.40 25.23 -1.62
C ASP A 75 -1.21 24.85 -0.73
N PRO A 76 -0.54 25.83 -0.08
CA PRO A 76 0.65 25.58 0.73
C PRO A 76 0.43 24.62 1.90
N ARG A 77 -0.81 24.40 2.34
CA ARG A 77 -1.15 23.42 3.39
C ARG A 77 -0.83 21.99 2.97
N TYR A 78 -0.94 21.70 1.66
CA TYR A 78 -0.77 20.38 1.07
C TYR A 78 0.48 20.30 0.19
N ALA A 79 0.63 21.23 -0.76
CA ALA A 79 1.76 21.28 -1.69
C ALA A 79 1.94 22.70 -2.24
N ALA A 80 3.09 23.32 -1.93
CA ALA A 80 3.40 24.68 -2.39
C ALA A 80 3.81 24.77 -3.86
N THR A 81 4.17 23.64 -4.49
CA THR A 81 4.83 23.61 -5.81
C THR A 81 3.95 23.07 -6.93
N ILE A 82 2.78 22.52 -6.62
CA ILE A 82 1.85 21.96 -7.60
C ILE A 82 0.43 22.45 -7.35
N PRO A 83 -0.42 22.55 -8.39
CA PRO A 83 -1.84 22.90 -8.24
C PRO A 83 -2.57 22.03 -7.23
N HIS A 84 -3.49 22.61 -6.45
CA HIS A 84 -4.28 21.84 -5.47
C HIS A 84 -5.08 20.72 -6.12
N VAL A 85 -5.66 20.96 -7.30
CA VAL A 85 -6.38 19.91 -8.05
C VAL A 85 -5.45 18.76 -8.49
N LEU A 86 -4.18 19.05 -8.75
CA LEU A 86 -3.20 18.00 -9.07
C LEU A 86 -2.84 17.17 -7.84
N PHE A 87 -2.68 17.83 -6.67
CA PHE A 87 -2.51 17.15 -5.38
C PHE A 87 -3.71 16.23 -5.10
N ALA A 88 -4.95 16.75 -5.23
CA ALA A 88 -6.15 15.96 -5.03
C ALA A 88 -6.26 14.77 -6.00
N GLY A 89 -5.89 14.95 -7.27
CA GLY A 89 -5.81 13.89 -8.27
C GLY A 89 -4.69 12.87 -8.01
N PHE A 90 -3.57 13.30 -7.45
CA PHE A 90 -2.51 12.40 -7.02
C PHE A 90 -2.97 11.52 -5.85
N GLN A 91 -3.59 12.11 -4.84
CA GLN A 91 -4.14 11.38 -3.70
C GLN A 91 -5.29 10.43 -4.07
N LEU A 92 -6.09 10.78 -5.11
CA LEU A 92 -7.07 9.87 -5.68
C LEU A 92 -6.46 8.52 -6.07
N MET A 93 -5.28 8.50 -6.64
CA MET A 93 -4.65 7.26 -7.11
C MET A 93 -4.35 6.30 -5.94
N PHE A 94 -3.96 6.85 -4.79
CA PHE A 94 -3.76 6.08 -3.56
C PHE A 94 -5.10 5.55 -3.00
N ALA A 95 -6.12 6.42 -2.99
CA ALA A 95 -7.46 6.02 -2.59
C ALA A 95 -8.02 4.90 -3.46
N ALA A 96 -7.75 4.92 -4.76
CA ALA A 96 -8.26 3.92 -5.71
C ALA A 96 -7.53 2.57 -5.62
N ILE A 97 -6.21 2.57 -5.45
CA ILE A 97 -5.46 1.31 -5.40
C ILE A 97 -5.66 0.55 -4.09
N THR A 98 -5.88 1.24 -2.98
CA THR A 98 -5.91 0.61 -1.67
C THR A 98 -7.01 -0.44 -1.51
N PRO A 99 -8.30 -0.17 -1.81
CA PRO A 99 -9.33 -1.21 -1.77
C PRO A 99 -9.15 -2.27 -2.86
N ALA A 100 -8.48 -1.93 -3.98
CA ALA A 100 -8.16 -2.90 -5.02
C ALA A 100 -7.17 -3.96 -4.53
N LEU A 101 -6.22 -3.62 -3.64
CA LEU A 101 -5.31 -4.58 -2.99
C LEU A 101 -6.09 -5.63 -2.18
N ILE A 102 -7.12 -5.22 -1.44
CA ILE A 102 -7.92 -6.11 -0.60
C ILE A 102 -8.60 -7.20 -1.43
N THR A 103 -8.90 -6.92 -2.71
CA THR A 103 -9.58 -7.88 -3.59
C THR A 103 -8.83 -9.20 -3.75
N GLY A 104 -7.51 -9.20 -3.59
CA GLY A 104 -6.70 -10.40 -3.62
C GLY A 104 -7.08 -11.42 -2.54
N ALA A 105 -7.50 -10.97 -1.35
CA ALA A 105 -7.86 -11.85 -0.25
C ALA A 105 -9.15 -12.64 -0.49
N PHE A 106 -10.11 -12.03 -1.17
CA PHE A 106 -11.39 -12.66 -1.48
C PHE A 106 -11.56 -13.06 -2.96
N ALA A 107 -10.48 -13.08 -3.70
CA ALA A 107 -10.49 -13.54 -5.09
C ALA A 107 -11.20 -14.89 -5.21
N GLU A 108 -12.01 -15.05 -6.26
CA GLU A 108 -12.81 -16.25 -6.56
C GLU A 108 -14.00 -16.52 -5.62
N ARG A 109 -14.31 -15.66 -4.63
CA ARG A 109 -15.36 -15.93 -3.61
C ARG A 109 -16.44 -14.85 -3.49
N LYS A 110 -16.18 -13.62 -3.96
CA LYS A 110 -17.07 -12.50 -3.71
C LYS A 110 -17.95 -12.16 -4.92
N ARG A 111 -19.23 -11.91 -4.67
CA ARG A 111 -20.15 -11.40 -5.67
C ARG A 111 -19.82 -9.95 -6.00
N PHE A 112 -20.00 -9.54 -7.26
CA PHE A 112 -19.67 -8.20 -7.73
C PHE A 112 -20.41 -7.09 -6.96
N ALA A 113 -21.72 -7.24 -6.73
CA ALA A 113 -22.49 -6.26 -5.94
C ALA A 113 -21.94 -6.07 -4.51
N SER A 114 -21.53 -7.17 -3.86
CA SER A 114 -20.92 -7.08 -2.52
C SER A 114 -19.53 -6.41 -2.57
N PHE A 115 -18.79 -6.58 -3.66
CA PHE A 115 -17.54 -5.85 -3.87
C PHE A 115 -17.78 -4.35 -4.02
N VAL A 116 -18.77 -3.94 -4.83
CA VAL A 116 -19.14 -2.53 -5.01
C VAL A 116 -19.48 -1.87 -3.68
N LEU A 117 -20.39 -2.48 -2.91
CA LEU A 117 -20.78 -1.97 -1.59
C LEU A 117 -19.58 -1.89 -0.62
N PHE A 118 -18.77 -2.94 -0.57
CA PHE A 118 -17.56 -2.96 0.26
C PHE A 118 -16.61 -1.82 -0.12
N THR A 119 -16.36 -1.62 -1.42
CA THR A 119 -15.43 -0.57 -1.89
C THR A 119 -15.94 0.82 -1.49
N ILE A 120 -17.26 1.09 -1.63
CA ILE A 120 -17.86 2.37 -1.24
C ILE A 120 -17.68 2.60 0.26
N LEU A 121 -18.09 1.63 1.09
CA LEU A 121 -18.06 1.76 2.55
C LEU A 121 -16.62 1.83 3.07
N TRP A 122 -15.74 0.94 2.61
CA TRP A 122 -14.36 0.87 3.09
C TRP A 122 -13.56 2.13 2.71
N SER A 123 -13.71 2.63 1.46
CA SER A 123 -13.04 3.85 1.04
C SER A 123 -13.53 5.07 1.83
N THR A 124 -14.81 5.11 2.18
CA THR A 124 -15.42 6.22 2.92
C THR A 124 -15.03 6.19 4.39
N PHE A 125 -15.20 5.03 5.05
CA PHE A 125 -15.13 4.94 6.52
C PHE A 125 -13.80 4.43 7.04
N VAL A 126 -12.94 3.85 6.19
CA VAL A 126 -11.62 3.36 6.62
C VAL A 126 -10.51 4.17 5.96
N TYR A 127 -10.46 4.18 4.63
CA TYR A 127 -9.38 4.83 3.91
C TYR A 127 -9.31 6.34 4.17
N SER A 128 -10.43 7.05 3.95
CA SER A 128 -10.43 8.52 4.03
C SER A 128 -10.10 9.05 5.43
N PRO A 129 -10.66 8.49 6.54
CA PRO A 129 -10.23 8.86 7.88
C PRO A 129 -8.77 8.54 8.16
N LEU A 130 -8.27 7.36 7.76
CA LEU A 130 -6.87 6.98 8.00
C LEU A 130 -5.89 7.88 7.23
N ALA A 131 -6.23 8.27 5.99
CA ALA A 131 -5.47 9.25 5.22
C ALA A 131 -5.45 10.61 5.93
N HIS A 132 -6.55 11.02 6.56
CA HIS A 132 -6.61 12.23 7.39
C HIS A 132 -5.64 12.12 8.58
N TRP A 133 -5.68 11.04 9.33
CA TRP A 133 -4.82 10.85 10.50
C TRP A 133 -3.34 11.02 10.19
N VAL A 134 -2.90 10.50 9.05
CA VAL A 134 -1.47 10.35 8.72
C VAL A 134 -0.96 11.48 7.84
N TRP A 135 -1.77 11.98 6.92
CA TRP A 135 -1.29 12.89 5.88
C TRP A 135 -1.90 14.29 5.92
N ALA A 136 -3.11 14.44 6.45
CA ALA A 136 -3.73 15.77 6.46
C ALA A 136 -3.08 16.72 7.48
N PRO A 137 -3.02 18.02 7.18
CA PRO A 137 -2.74 19.02 8.20
C PRO A 137 -3.78 18.92 9.32
N GLY A 138 -3.33 18.73 10.56
CA GLY A 138 -4.21 18.53 11.71
C GLY A 138 -4.48 17.06 12.06
N GLY A 139 -4.14 16.09 11.20
CA GLY A 139 -4.26 14.68 11.52
C GLY A 139 -3.45 14.28 12.75
N TRP A 140 -4.04 13.46 13.64
CA TRP A 140 -3.45 13.19 14.95
C TRP A 140 -2.14 12.37 14.89
N LEU A 141 -2.03 11.39 13.97
CA LEU A 141 -0.79 10.65 13.78
C LEU A 141 0.30 11.51 13.17
N ARG A 142 -0.07 12.40 12.22
CA ARG A 142 0.85 13.40 11.68
C ARG A 142 1.33 14.35 12.79
N GLY A 143 0.41 14.82 13.63
CA GLY A 143 0.73 15.67 14.78
C GLY A 143 1.62 14.99 15.81
N LEU A 144 1.51 13.66 15.97
CA LEU A 144 2.40 12.86 16.81
C LEU A 144 3.81 12.73 16.22
N GLY A 145 4.00 12.99 14.92
CA GLY A 145 5.27 12.85 14.21
C GLY A 145 5.45 11.49 13.54
N ALA A 146 4.37 10.75 13.27
CA ALA A 146 4.45 9.51 12.52
C ALA A 146 4.96 9.74 11.09
N LEU A 147 5.93 8.95 10.66
CA LEU A 147 6.53 9.02 9.34
C LEU A 147 5.90 7.96 8.45
N ASP A 148 5.17 8.41 7.44
CA ASP A 148 4.61 7.56 6.40
C ASP A 148 4.63 8.32 5.06
N TYR A 149 5.71 8.15 4.31
CA TYR A 149 5.97 8.96 3.13
C TYR A 149 4.96 8.76 2.02
N ALA A 150 4.61 7.52 1.76
CA ALA A 150 3.76 7.17 0.63
C ALA A 150 2.69 6.10 0.94
N GLY A 151 2.47 5.72 2.20
CA GLY A 151 1.33 4.87 2.55
C GLY A 151 1.65 3.49 3.13
N GLY A 152 2.71 3.39 3.92
CA GLY A 152 2.98 2.15 4.67
C GLY A 152 1.84 1.77 5.60
N THR A 153 1.30 2.74 6.35
CA THR A 153 0.11 2.58 7.20
C THR A 153 -1.17 2.73 6.38
N VAL A 154 -1.32 3.87 5.69
CA VAL A 154 -2.57 4.26 5.01
C VAL A 154 -2.98 3.28 3.91
N VAL A 155 -2.01 2.75 3.14
CA VAL A 155 -2.28 1.85 2.01
C VAL A 155 -2.02 0.40 2.40
N HIS A 156 -0.79 0.09 2.84
CA HIS A 156 -0.37 -1.31 2.92
C HIS A 156 -0.83 -2.02 4.19
N ILE A 157 -0.64 -1.44 5.37
CA ILE A 157 -1.12 -2.06 6.61
C ILE A 157 -2.64 -2.11 6.60
N SER A 158 -3.31 -1.01 6.23
CA SER A 158 -4.77 -0.97 6.23
C SER A 158 -5.39 -2.00 5.31
N SER A 159 -4.92 -2.09 4.05
CA SER A 159 -5.40 -3.09 3.10
C SER A 159 -5.03 -4.52 3.52
N GLY A 160 -3.80 -4.74 4.00
CA GLY A 160 -3.35 -6.06 4.44
C GLY A 160 -4.15 -6.59 5.63
N VAL A 161 -4.38 -5.75 6.65
CA VAL A 161 -5.17 -6.12 7.84
C VAL A 161 -6.64 -6.36 7.47
N SER A 162 -7.26 -5.46 6.70
CA SER A 162 -8.64 -5.66 6.22
C SER A 162 -8.76 -6.93 5.36
N ALA A 163 -7.77 -7.22 4.51
CA ALA A 163 -7.71 -8.44 3.72
C ALA A 163 -7.69 -9.69 4.61
N PHE A 164 -6.88 -9.67 5.66
CA PHE A 164 -6.80 -10.77 6.64
C PHE A 164 -8.12 -11.01 7.34
N VAL A 165 -8.77 -9.95 7.84
CA VAL A 165 -10.08 -10.05 8.51
C VAL A 165 -11.14 -10.57 7.55
N VAL A 166 -11.20 -10.02 6.33
CA VAL A 166 -12.13 -10.48 5.30
C VAL A 166 -11.89 -11.95 4.94
N ALA A 167 -10.63 -12.38 4.78
CA ALA A 167 -10.31 -13.78 4.49
C ALA A 167 -10.80 -14.74 5.58
N MET A 168 -10.69 -14.34 6.86
CA MET A 168 -11.21 -15.12 7.98
C MET A 168 -12.74 -15.18 8.01
N LEU A 169 -13.41 -14.06 7.77
CA LEU A 169 -14.88 -13.97 7.83
C LEU A 169 -15.57 -14.71 6.68
N ILE A 170 -15.01 -14.66 5.47
CA ILE A 170 -15.63 -15.31 4.30
C ILE A 170 -15.34 -16.82 4.30
N GLY A 171 -14.32 -17.25 5.01
CA GLY A 171 -13.92 -18.65 5.07
C GLY A 171 -13.16 -19.11 3.81
N ARG A 172 -13.02 -20.41 3.62
CA ARG A 172 -12.19 -21.01 2.58
C ARG A 172 -12.93 -21.14 1.25
N ARG A 173 -12.15 -21.11 0.15
CA ARG A 173 -12.66 -21.45 -1.18
C ARG A 173 -13.11 -22.91 -1.23
N THR A 174 -14.21 -23.17 -1.92
CA THR A 174 -14.76 -24.53 -2.07
C THR A 174 -13.76 -25.51 -2.75
N ALA A 175 -12.85 -24.98 -3.57
CA ALA A 175 -11.80 -25.73 -4.25
C ALA A 175 -10.47 -25.77 -3.49
N SER A 176 -10.47 -25.52 -2.19
CA SER A 176 -9.27 -25.42 -1.35
C SER A 176 -8.47 -26.73 -1.21
N GLY A 177 -8.92 -27.83 -1.79
CA GLY A 177 -8.19 -29.10 -1.88
C GLY A 177 -7.51 -29.34 -3.22
N GLU A 178 -7.82 -28.57 -4.26
CA GLU A 178 -7.15 -28.60 -5.56
C GLU A 178 -5.92 -27.70 -5.51
N ALA A 179 -4.83 -28.09 -6.15
CA ALA A 179 -3.67 -27.23 -6.35
C ALA A 179 -4.14 -25.97 -7.11
N LEU A 180 -4.14 -24.84 -6.44
CA LEU A 180 -4.51 -23.56 -7.02
C LEU A 180 -3.31 -23.02 -7.79
N GLU A 181 -3.11 -23.54 -9.00
CA GLU A 181 -2.03 -23.10 -9.87
C GLU A 181 -2.39 -21.78 -10.55
N ALA A 182 -1.40 -20.88 -10.60
CA ALA A 182 -1.48 -19.67 -11.39
C ALA A 182 -1.71 -20.04 -12.86
N HIS A 183 -2.75 -19.48 -13.48
CA HIS A 183 -3.11 -19.88 -14.84
C HIS A 183 -2.24 -19.22 -15.91
N ASP A 184 -1.67 -18.04 -15.62
CA ASP A 184 -0.87 -17.25 -16.58
C ASP A 184 0.28 -16.51 -15.86
N VAL A 185 1.42 -17.20 -15.78
CA VAL A 185 2.64 -16.67 -15.15
C VAL A 185 3.20 -15.45 -15.91
N PRO A 186 3.26 -15.42 -17.26
CA PRO A 186 3.66 -14.23 -18.01
C PRO A 186 2.80 -13.00 -17.69
N MET A 187 1.48 -13.15 -17.59
CA MET A 187 0.57 -12.06 -17.19
C MET A 187 0.89 -11.55 -15.77
N THR A 188 1.16 -12.44 -14.83
CA THR A 188 1.58 -12.08 -13.46
C THR A 188 2.87 -11.27 -13.47
N VAL A 189 3.88 -11.69 -14.23
CA VAL A 189 5.16 -10.97 -14.33
C VAL A 189 5.00 -9.61 -14.98
N LEU A 190 4.21 -9.52 -16.04
CA LEU A 190 3.87 -8.24 -16.66
C LEU A 190 3.20 -7.31 -15.66
N GLY A 191 2.22 -7.82 -14.90
CA GLY A 191 1.55 -7.07 -13.84
C GLY A 191 2.53 -6.56 -12.77
N ALA A 192 3.44 -7.41 -12.31
CA ALA A 192 4.50 -7.01 -11.37
C ALA A 192 5.41 -5.92 -11.94
N GLY A 193 5.79 -6.01 -13.21
CA GLY A 193 6.58 -4.99 -13.89
C GLY A 193 5.87 -3.64 -13.98
N LEU A 194 4.57 -3.64 -14.29
CA LEU A 194 3.74 -2.43 -14.31
C LEU A 194 3.56 -1.84 -12.91
N LEU A 195 3.40 -2.68 -11.89
CA LEU A 195 3.40 -2.25 -10.49
C LEU A 195 4.73 -1.59 -10.11
N TRP A 196 5.85 -2.21 -10.43
CA TRP A 196 7.18 -1.65 -10.15
C TRP A 196 7.38 -0.30 -10.84
N PHE A 197 7.06 -0.22 -12.14
CA PHE A 197 7.16 1.03 -12.90
C PHE A 197 6.28 2.14 -12.30
N GLY A 198 5.02 1.83 -11.99
CA GLY A 198 4.10 2.80 -11.39
C GLY A 198 4.52 3.24 -9.98
N TRP A 199 5.27 2.37 -9.26
CA TRP A 199 5.75 2.66 -7.91
C TRP A 199 6.79 3.78 -7.87
N PHE A 200 7.48 4.06 -8.95
CA PHE A 200 8.31 5.26 -9.04
C PHE A 200 7.46 6.53 -8.91
N GLY A 201 6.28 6.57 -9.54
CA GLY A 201 5.32 7.66 -9.30
C GLY A 201 4.69 7.63 -7.92
N PHE A 202 4.46 6.43 -7.38
CA PHE A 202 3.89 6.25 -6.05
C PHE A 202 4.81 6.84 -4.97
N ASN A 203 6.07 6.45 -4.95
CA ASN A 203 7.04 6.89 -3.95
C ASN A 203 7.70 8.23 -4.33
N ALA A 204 8.34 8.35 -5.49
CA ALA A 204 9.01 9.60 -5.85
C ALA A 204 8.02 10.75 -6.08
N GLY A 205 6.81 10.46 -6.57
CA GLY A 205 5.74 11.46 -6.70
C GLY A 205 5.26 12.03 -5.36
N SER A 206 5.42 11.29 -4.26
CA SER A 206 5.06 11.74 -2.91
C SER A 206 5.96 12.88 -2.38
N ALA A 207 7.05 13.19 -3.08
CA ALA A 207 7.81 14.42 -2.86
C ALA A 207 7.03 15.68 -3.28
N LEU A 208 5.96 15.55 -4.06
CA LEU A 208 5.12 16.63 -4.58
C LEU A 208 5.90 17.70 -5.37
N GLY A 209 7.05 17.31 -5.93
CA GLY A 209 7.92 18.18 -6.72
C GLY A 209 9.16 17.46 -7.22
N ALA A 210 9.85 18.04 -8.21
CA ALA A 210 11.10 17.53 -8.77
C ALA A 210 12.29 17.93 -7.87
N THR A 211 12.45 17.21 -6.76
CA THR A 211 13.43 17.53 -5.69
C THR A 211 14.49 16.43 -5.55
N GLY A 212 15.55 16.70 -4.78
CA GLY A 212 16.52 15.68 -4.39
C GLY A 212 15.88 14.52 -3.61
N GLN A 213 14.84 14.81 -2.81
CA GLN A 213 14.06 13.79 -2.11
C GLN A 213 13.29 12.89 -3.08
N ALA A 214 12.71 13.45 -4.16
CA ALA A 214 12.07 12.66 -5.21
C ALA A 214 13.07 11.73 -5.90
N ALA A 215 14.26 12.24 -6.23
CA ALA A 215 15.32 11.46 -6.85
C ALA A 215 15.81 10.33 -5.93
N ASN A 216 16.01 10.62 -4.63
CA ASN A 216 16.35 9.60 -3.64
C ASN A 216 15.25 8.54 -3.53
N ALA A 217 13.97 8.97 -3.42
CA ALA A 217 12.84 8.04 -3.31
C ALA A 217 12.75 7.08 -4.51
N LEU A 218 13.06 7.55 -5.72
CA LEU A 218 13.15 6.69 -6.91
C LEU A 218 14.23 5.62 -6.76
N VAL A 219 15.45 6.03 -6.36
CA VAL A 219 16.59 5.11 -6.20
C VAL A 219 16.33 4.09 -5.11
N VAL A 220 15.88 4.51 -3.93
CA VAL A 220 15.64 3.60 -2.80
C VAL A 220 14.48 2.64 -3.06
N THR A 221 13.47 3.07 -3.83
CA THR A 221 12.37 2.22 -4.28
C THR A 221 12.88 1.06 -5.14
N ASN A 222 13.70 1.37 -6.13
CA ASN A 222 14.31 0.34 -6.99
C ASN A 222 15.24 -0.58 -6.20
N THR A 223 16.05 -0.02 -5.32
CA THR A 223 17.02 -0.78 -4.50
C THR A 223 16.31 -1.79 -3.60
N ALA A 224 15.27 -1.37 -2.89
CA ALA A 224 14.53 -2.26 -1.98
C ALA A 224 13.78 -3.36 -2.74
N ALA A 225 13.18 -3.04 -3.89
CA ALA A 225 12.52 -4.03 -4.74
C ALA A 225 13.51 -5.10 -5.22
N GLY A 226 14.67 -4.70 -5.71
CA GLY A 226 15.74 -5.63 -6.13
C GLY A 226 16.24 -6.50 -4.98
N ALA A 227 16.54 -5.90 -3.82
CA ALA A 227 17.01 -6.62 -2.64
C ALA A 227 15.98 -7.67 -2.16
N ALA A 228 14.70 -7.28 -2.10
CA ALA A 228 13.65 -8.19 -1.67
C ALA A 228 13.40 -9.34 -2.67
N THR A 229 13.48 -9.06 -3.97
CA THR A 229 13.43 -10.10 -5.01
C THR A 229 14.51 -11.15 -4.78
N LEU A 230 15.76 -10.72 -4.59
CA LEU A 230 16.89 -11.62 -4.40
C LEU A 230 16.75 -12.44 -3.11
N THR A 231 16.36 -11.82 -2.00
CA THR A 231 16.21 -12.53 -0.71
C THR A 231 15.01 -13.47 -0.70
N TRP A 232 13.90 -13.12 -1.36
CA TRP A 232 12.76 -14.03 -1.52
C TRP A 232 13.16 -15.28 -2.33
N VAL A 233 13.83 -15.08 -3.47
CA VAL A 233 14.31 -16.17 -4.32
C VAL A 233 15.30 -17.05 -3.59
N LEU A 234 16.24 -16.46 -2.85
CA LEU A 234 17.20 -17.19 -2.02
C LEU A 234 16.48 -18.00 -0.92
N ALA A 235 15.55 -17.39 -0.20
CA ALA A 235 14.76 -18.08 0.82
C ALA A 235 13.98 -19.27 0.24
N SER A 236 13.37 -19.09 -0.95
CA SER A 236 12.70 -20.17 -1.67
C SER A 236 13.65 -21.28 -2.09
N GLN A 237 14.84 -20.92 -2.59
CA GLN A 237 15.87 -21.91 -2.98
C GLN A 237 16.34 -22.72 -1.77
N LEU A 238 16.62 -22.06 -0.65
CA LEU A 238 17.07 -22.73 0.58
C LEU A 238 15.99 -23.63 1.20
N HIS A 239 14.73 -23.19 1.15
CA HIS A 239 13.62 -23.92 1.78
C HIS A 239 13.04 -25.04 0.89
N LYS A 240 12.82 -24.74 -0.41
CA LYS A 240 12.13 -25.67 -1.35
C LYS A 240 13.08 -26.31 -2.36
N GLY A 241 14.36 -25.97 -2.36
CA GLY A 241 15.33 -26.45 -3.33
C GLY A 241 15.12 -25.96 -4.77
N LYS A 242 14.22 -24.99 -4.97
CA LYS A 242 13.89 -24.41 -6.28
C LYS A 242 13.47 -22.96 -6.19
N THR A 243 13.76 -22.21 -7.25
CA THR A 243 13.30 -20.83 -7.44
C THR A 243 11.96 -20.81 -8.19
N SER A 244 11.26 -19.68 -8.09
CA SER A 244 9.99 -19.47 -8.78
C SER A 244 9.92 -18.04 -9.33
N VAL A 245 9.50 -17.90 -10.58
CA VAL A 245 9.27 -16.59 -11.22
C VAL A 245 8.17 -15.81 -10.51
N ILE A 246 7.09 -16.51 -10.09
CA ILE A 246 6.03 -15.90 -9.25
C ILE A 246 6.62 -15.42 -7.92
N GLY A 247 7.51 -16.22 -7.30
CA GLY A 247 8.19 -15.82 -6.08
C GLY A 247 9.09 -14.61 -6.26
N ALA A 248 9.78 -14.49 -7.40
CA ALA A 248 10.56 -13.29 -7.72
C ALA A 248 9.66 -12.05 -7.85
N ALA A 249 8.53 -12.17 -8.55
CA ALA A 249 7.54 -11.11 -8.70
C ALA A 249 6.93 -10.69 -7.35
N ALA A 250 6.56 -11.66 -6.50
CA ALA A 250 6.05 -11.39 -5.14
C ALA A 250 7.11 -10.73 -4.26
N GLY A 251 8.37 -11.17 -4.36
CA GLY A 251 9.51 -10.55 -3.65
C GLY A 251 9.72 -9.09 -4.07
N ALA A 252 9.63 -8.79 -5.36
CA ALA A 252 9.70 -7.41 -5.84
C ALA A 252 8.61 -6.54 -5.20
N VAL A 253 7.36 -6.98 -5.22
CA VAL A 253 6.24 -6.26 -4.60
C VAL A 253 6.45 -6.12 -3.08
N ALA A 254 6.95 -7.14 -2.38
CA ALA A 254 7.24 -7.05 -0.95
C ALA A 254 8.27 -5.95 -0.63
N GLY A 255 9.32 -5.82 -1.45
CA GLY A 255 10.30 -4.75 -1.31
C GLY A 255 9.73 -3.36 -1.59
N LEU A 256 8.88 -3.24 -2.62
CA LEU A 256 8.16 -2.02 -2.97
C LEU A 256 7.24 -1.57 -1.82
N VAL A 257 6.52 -2.51 -1.22
CA VAL A 257 5.65 -2.28 -0.05
C VAL A 257 6.46 -1.79 1.15
N ALA A 258 7.53 -2.50 1.51
CA ALA A 258 8.30 -2.19 2.72
C ALA A 258 9.04 -0.85 2.61
N ILE A 259 9.49 -0.45 1.42
CA ILE A 259 10.16 0.84 1.24
C ILE A 259 9.19 2.02 1.20
N THR A 260 7.90 1.78 0.93
CA THR A 260 6.90 2.84 0.73
C THR A 260 6.84 3.85 1.86
N PRO A 261 6.73 3.50 3.15
CA PRO A 261 6.73 4.49 4.23
C PRO A 261 8.09 5.18 4.42
N ALA A 262 9.17 4.53 4.02
CA ALA A 262 10.54 4.93 4.28
C ALA A 262 11.19 5.72 3.13
N SER A 263 10.64 5.68 1.92
CA SER A 263 11.31 6.10 0.69
C SER A 263 11.75 7.57 0.67
N GLY A 264 11.09 8.45 1.41
CA GLY A 264 11.47 9.84 1.56
C GLY A 264 12.41 10.13 2.74
N PHE A 265 12.77 9.10 3.52
CA PHE A 265 13.51 9.27 4.78
C PHE A 265 14.81 8.49 4.86
N VAL A 266 15.00 7.44 4.05
CA VAL A 266 16.15 6.52 4.18
C VAL A 266 17.15 6.68 3.04
N THR A 267 18.39 6.30 3.31
CA THR A 267 19.45 6.21 2.30
C THR A 267 19.32 4.93 1.47
N PRO A 268 20.02 4.81 0.32
CA PRO A 268 20.09 3.56 -0.44
C PRO A 268 20.60 2.37 0.38
N GLY A 269 21.52 2.58 1.32
CA GLY A 269 21.98 1.53 2.24
C GLY A 269 20.87 1.03 3.17
N GLY A 270 20.07 1.95 3.73
CA GLY A 270 18.89 1.60 4.53
C GLY A 270 17.83 0.86 3.70
N ALA A 271 17.63 1.28 2.46
CA ALA A 271 16.70 0.62 1.54
C ALA A 271 17.12 -0.81 1.17
N LEU A 272 18.42 -1.06 1.01
CA LEU A 272 18.97 -2.38 0.77
C LEU A 272 18.64 -3.34 1.93
N ILE A 273 18.84 -2.87 3.17
CA ILE A 273 18.56 -3.66 4.38
C ILE A 273 17.05 -3.90 4.51
N LEU A 274 16.21 -2.86 4.39
CA LEU A 274 14.76 -2.98 4.48
C LEU A 274 14.19 -3.92 3.43
N GLY A 275 14.64 -3.79 2.18
CA GLY A 275 14.23 -4.67 1.08
C GLY A 275 14.65 -6.11 1.34
N GLY A 276 15.89 -6.33 1.77
CA GLY A 276 16.38 -7.67 2.11
C GLY A 276 15.57 -8.33 3.23
N LEU A 277 15.27 -7.59 4.29
CA LEU A 277 14.42 -8.07 5.39
C LEU A 277 12.99 -8.36 4.91
N ALA A 278 12.42 -7.49 4.04
CA ALA A 278 11.08 -7.65 3.51
C ALA A 278 10.93 -8.93 2.69
N GLY A 279 11.88 -9.25 1.81
CA GLY A 279 11.86 -10.48 1.03
C GLY A 279 11.80 -11.72 1.90
N GLY A 280 12.61 -11.80 2.96
CA GLY A 280 12.63 -12.91 3.91
C GLY A 280 11.38 -12.97 4.80
N ALA A 281 10.96 -11.83 5.36
CA ALA A 281 9.81 -11.75 6.27
C ALA A 281 8.49 -12.07 5.56
N CYS A 282 8.24 -11.46 4.39
CA CYS A 282 7.02 -11.72 3.63
C CYS A 282 6.97 -13.16 3.10
N TYR A 283 8.11 -13.73 2.64
CA TYR A 283 8.19 -15.15 2.30
C TYR A 283 7.81 -16.04 3.48
N SER A 284 8.36 -15.76 4.68
CA SER A 284 8.04 -16.51 5.89
C SER A 284 6.56 -16.37 6.29
N ALA A 285 5.98 -15.18 6.09
CA ALA A 285 4.57 -14.92 6.35
C ALA A 285 3.64 -15.70 5.41
N THR A 286 4.01 -15.89 4.13
CA THR A 286 3.23 -16.77 3.23
C THR A 286 3.23 -18.22 3.73
N LEU A 287 4.37 -18.72 4.21
CA LEU A 287 4.46 -20.07 4.78
C LEU A 287 3.63 -20.22 6.07
N LEU A 288 3.65 -19.18 6.92
CA LEU A 288 2.85 -19.17 8.15
C LEU A 288 1.35 -19.17 7.82
N ARG A 289 0.91 -18.34 6.85
CA ARG A 289 -0.47 -18.33 6.37
C ARG A 289 -0.92 -19.72 5.89
N GLU A 290 -0.06 -20.40 5.12
CA GLU A 290 -0.34 -21.77 4.66
C GLU A 290 -0.50 -22.75 5.84
N ARG A 291 0.41 -22.70 6.83
CA ARG A 291 0.34 -23.55 8.03
C ARG A 291 -0.92 -23.28 8.86
N LEU A 292 -1.30 -22.02 9.02
CA LEU A 292 -2.51 -21.61 9.71
C LEU A 292 -3.79 -21.89 8.90
N ARG A 293 -3.63 -22.30 7.66
CA ARG A 293 -4.71 -22.60 6.73
C ARG A 293 -5.67 -21.43 6.52
N ILE A 294 -5.18 -20.21 6.54
CA ILE A 294 -5.95 -19.01 6.24
C ILE A 294 -5.98 -18.85 4.72
N ASP A 295 -7.17 -18.75 4.14
CA ASP A 295 -7.33 -18.59 2.69
C ASP A 295 -7.37 -17.11 2.28
N ASP A 296 -6.27 -16.39 2.54
CA ASP A 296 -5.94 -15.14 1.88
C ASP A 296 -5.42 -15.50 0.49
N ALA A 297 -6.28 -15.41 -0.52
CA ALA A 297 -6.10 -16.09 -1.79
C ALA A 297 -4.82 -15.70 -2.56
N LEU A 298 -4.39 -14.44 -2.43
CA LEU A 298 -3.23 -13.89 -3.14
C LEU A 298 -2.19 -13.27 -2.20
N ASP A 299 -2.10 -13.78 -0.97
CA ASP A 299 -1.10 -13.40 0.04
C ASP A 299 -1.08 -11.89 0.39
N VAL A 300 -2.25 -11.24 0.38
CA VAL A 300 -2.36 -9.79 0.60
C VAL A 300 -1.83 -9.39 1.97
N PHE A 301 -2.20 -10.12 3.03
CA PHE A 301 -1.69 -9.84 4.37
C PHE A 301 -0.18 -10.08 4.48
N ALA A 302 0.30 -11.19 3.93
CA ALA A 302 1.72 -11.53 4.00
C ALA A 302 2.62 -10.48 3.30
N VAL A 303 2.16 -9.91 2.19
CA VAL A 303 2.92 -8.92 1.43
C VAL A 303 2.65 -7.51 1.94
N HIS A 304 1.38 -7.11 2.07
CA HIS A 304 1.04 -5.71 2.41
C HIS A 304 0.96 -5.48 3.93
N GLY A 305 0.35 -6.38 4.70
CA GLY A 305 0.27 -6.26 6.16
C GLY A 305 1.65 -6.37 6.80
N VAL A 306 2.36 -7.48 6.55
CA VAL A 306 3.69 -7.72 7.14
C VAL A 306 4.74 -6.80 6.53
N GLY A 307 4.77 -6.65 5.19
CA GLY A 307 5.72 -5.76 4.52
C GLY A 307 5.54 -4.29 4.92
N GLY A 308 4.29 -3.80 4.98
CA GLY A 308 3.97 -2.45 5.45
C GLY A 308 4.36 -2.20 6.90
N THR A 309 4.13 -3.19 7.78
CA THR A 309 4.54 -3.13 9.20
C THR A 309 6.06 -3.05 9.34
N LEU A 310 6.78 -3.95 8.64
CA LEU A 310 8.24 -3.92 8.62
C LEU A 310 8.76 -2.56 8.12
N GLY A 311 8.17 -2.05 7.04
CA GLY A 311 8.54 -0.76 6.46
C GLY A 311 8.27 0.41 7.40
N ALA A 312 7.08 0.47 8.01
CA ALA A 312 6.72 1.54 8.93
C ALA A 312 7.64 1.58 10.17
N ILE A 313 7.89 0.44 10.80
CA ILE A 313 8.84 0.35 11.93
C ILE A 313 10.26 0.66 11.46
N GLY A 314 10.67 0.11 10.32
CA GLY A 314 11.97 0.34 9.72
C GLY A 314 12.21 1.81 9.34
N THR A 315 11.17 2.57 9.01
CA THR A 315 11.27 4.03 8.83
C THR A 315 11.74 4.69 10.13
N GLY A 316 11.16 4.31 11.27
CA GLY A 316 11.60 4.81 12.58
C GLY A 316 13.04 4.44 12.93
N VAL A 317 13.52 3.31 12.42
CA VAL A 317 14.91 2.88 12.65
C VAL A 317 15.87 3.61 11.72
N PHE A 318 15.61 3.61 10.41
CA PHE A 318 16.57 3.98 9.36
C PHE A 318 16.40 5.40 8.81
N ALA A 319 15.46 6.21 9.32
CA ALA A 319 15.31 7.59 8.90
C ALA A 319 16.60 8.40 9.18
N VAL A 320 16.97 9.26 8.21
CA VAL A 320 18.16 10.10 8.23
C VAL A 320 17.75 11.54 7.98
N ALA A 321 18.13 12.44 8.87
CA ALA A 321 17.78 13.85 8.80
C ALA A 321 18.23 14.52 7.49
N ALA A 322 19.38 14.15 6.97
CA ALA A 322 19.90 14.69 5.70
C ALA A 322 19.04 14.29 4.47
N VAL A 323 18.18 13.27 4.58
CA VAL A 323 17.29 12.79 3.51
C VAL A 323 15.89 13.37 3.66
N GLY A 324 15.27 13.15 4.82
CA GLY A 324 13.85 13.45 5.05
C GLY A 324 13.58 14.49 6.14
N GLY A 325 14.62 15.14 6.68
CA GLY A 325 14.48 16.17 7.72
C GLY A 325 14.25 15.62 9.14
N VAL A 326 14.16 14.28 9.30
CA VAL A 326 13.89 13.62 10.58
C VAL A 326 14.88 12.50 10.81
N SER A 327 15.46 12.45 12.02
CA SER A 327 16.35 11.38 12.46
C SER A 327 15.55 10.17 12.97
N GLY A 328 16.03 8.97 12.65
CA GLY A 328 15.59 7.72 13.23
C GLY A 328 16.53 7.19 14.33
N ALA A 329 16.30 5.95 14.76
CA ALA A 329 17.07 5.33 15.82
C ALA A 329 18.58 5.24 15.52
N ILE A 330 18.98 5.00 14.28
CA ILE A 330 20.40 4.95 13.87
C ILE A 330 21.11 6.31 14.01
N GLU A 331 20.38 7.42 14.03
CA GLU A 331 20.89 8.77 14.31
C GLU A 331 20.61 9.22 15.75
N GLY A 332 20.24 8.29 16.63
CA GLY A 332 20.06 8.55 18.08
C GLY A 332 18.61 8.88 18.48
N ASN A 333 17.66 9.02 17.56
CA ASN A 333 16.26 9.27 17.87
C ASN A 333 15.46 7.96 18.01
N VAL A 334 15.68 7.23 19.10
CA VAL A 334 14.95 5.96 19.37
C VAL A 334 13.45 6.20 19.59
N ALA A 335 13.05 7.39 20.03
CA ALA A 335 11.63 7.74 20.22
C ALA A 335 10.82 7.62 18.92
N GLN A 336 11.45 7.84 17.75
CA GLN A 336 10.80 7.70 16.47
C GLN A 336 10.26 6.28 16.23
N VAL A 337 10.95 5.25 16.73
CA VAL A 337 10.44 3.85 16.65
C VAL A 337 9.18 3.70 17.49
N GLY A 338 9.12 4.32 18.67
CA GLY A 338 7.93 4.32 19.51
C GLY A 338 6.72 4.98 18.81
N ILE A 339 6.94 6.12 18.15
CA ILE A 339 5.90 6.80 17.36
C ILE A 339 5.40 5.91 16.22
N GLN A 340 6.30 5.25 15.49
CA GLN A 340 5.92 4.33 14.42
C GLN A 340 5.11 3.13 14.94
N LEU A 341 5.47 2.58 16.12
CA LEU A 341 4.69 1.50 16.74
C LEU A 341 3.27 1.95 17.11
N VAL A 342 3.09 3.18 17.59
CA VAL A 342 1.77 3.75 17.83
C VAL A 342 0.98 3.85 16.53
N ALA A 343 1.58 4.37 15.44
CA ALA A 343 0.93 4.49 14.15
C ALA A 343 0.52 3.13 13.57
N VAL A 344 1.41 2.13 13.66
CA VAL A 344 1.13 0.75 13.27
C VAL A 344 -0.02 0.18 14.09
N GLY A 345 0.06 0.24 15.42
CA GLY A 345 -0.97 -0.29 16.32
C GLY A 345 -2.35 0.34 16.10
N ALA A 346 -2.39 1.67 15.95
CA ALA A 346 -3.62 2.40 15.64
C ALA A 346 -4.23 1.95 14.30
N THR A 347 -3.39 1.79 13.27
CA THR A 347 -3.84 1.33 11.95
C THR A 347 -4.38 -0.10 12.01
N TYR A 348 -3.71 -1.01 12.72
CA TYR A 348 -4.19 -2.39 12.93
C TYR A 348 -5.54 -2.40 13.65
N ALA A 349 -5.66 -1.68 14.76
CA ALA A 349 -6.89 -1.64 15.54
C ALA A 349 -8.05 -1.09 14.70
N PHE A 350 -7.82 -0.01 13.97
CA PHE A 350 -8.85 0.62 13.14
C PHE A 350 -9.24 -0.22 11.94
N ALA A 351 -8.27 -0.71 11.15
CA ALA A 351 -8.54 -1.49 9.95
C ALA A 351 -9.12 -2.90 10.25
N ALA A 352 -8.86 -3.45 11.44
CA ALA A 352 -9.44 -4.71 11.87
C ALA A 352 -10.85 -4.56 12.49
N GLY A 353 -11.13 -3.42 13.11
CA GLY A 353 -12.38 -3.17 13.80
C GLY A 353 -13.49 -2.59 12.92
N ALA A 354 -13.15 -2.01 11.79
CA ALA A 354 -14.07 -1.40 10.84
C ALA A 354 -14.49 -2.36 9.73
#